data_fa62db53ae95a0a3bd75cade764a12bc
#
_entry.id   fa62db53ae95a0a3bd75cade764a12bc
#
_cell.length_a   1.000
_cell.length_b   1.000
_cell.length_c   1.000
_cell.angle_alpha   90.00
_cell.angle_beta   90.00
_cell.angle_gamma   90.00
#
_symmetry.space_group_name_H-M   'P 1'
#
loop_
_entity.id
_entity.type
_entity.pdbx_description
1 polymer ?
#
loop_
_entity_poly.entity_id
_entity_poly.type
_entity_poly.pdbx_seq_one_letter_code
_entity_poly.pdbx_strand_id
1 'polypeptide(L)'
;MALINQTQEEYYLGPDGSWDSNDENYGGYQFVSISDIINNFMVIYVGEEKIIPKVKRTDVAFHAQRAIQEFSFDTLPQEKSIEIECPPGLYMVLPQDYVNYTKLSWVDTSGVERIIYRTDLTSNPLPYAQDNNYQYIFDEDGEVAYPQPSETLRRWQDNSPYPLSGNANGWNAWENNPDLLNLYAYGGRYGLNPEQSQANGVFYIDQIKGMIRFSSDMRGRIVTLKYISDGLGSEEDMTVHKFAIDAIYKYITHAVLSVRANTQEYAIQRFKKEMVAARRNAKIRLSELKSDLIAQVMRNQSKWIKS
;
A
#
# COMPACT_ATOMS: atom_id res chain seq x y z
N MET A 1 21.78 16.35 -11.21
CA MET A 1 21.14 16.16 -12.53
C MET A 1 21.79 14.95 -13.14
N ALA A 2 21.14 13.82 -13.14
CA ALA A 2 21.63 12.69 -13.90
C ALA A 2 21.59 13.08 -15.38
N LEU A 3 22.75 13.27 -15.97
CA LEU A 3 22.88 13.40 -17.41
C LEU A 3 22.59 12.01 -17.98
N ILE A 4 21.65 11.93 -18.88
CA ILE A 4 21.42 10.70 -19.65
C ILE A 4 22.62 10.53 -20.57
N ASN A 5 23.59 9.71 -20.14
CA ASN A 5 24.77 9.41 -20.91
C ASN A 5 24.57 8.20 -21.84
N GLN A 6 23.35 7.74 -22.01
CA GLN A 6 23.01 6.62 -22.88
C GLN A 6 22.52 7.12 -24.23
N THR A 7 22.93 6.45 -25.28
CA THR A 7 22.35 6.63 -26.62
C THR A 7 20.94 6.05 -26.66
N GLN A 8 20.13 6.41 -27.64
CA GLN A 8 18.80 5.78 -27.79
C GLN A 8 18.89 4.27 -28.03
N GLU A 9 19.92 3.85 -28.75
CA GLU A 9 20.16 2.43 -29.01
C GLU A 9 20.48 1.66 -27.72
N GLU A 10 21.37 2.17 -26.87
CA GLU A 10 21.67 1.60 -25.55
C GLU A 10 20.47 1.60 -24.62
N TYR A 11 19.59 2.57 -24.76
CA TYR A 11 18.36 2.64 -23.96
C TYR A 11 17.36 1.55 -24.34
N TYR A 12 17.18 1.29 -25.65
CA TYR A 12 16.18 0.31 -26.12
C TYR A 12 16.71 -1.13 -26.22
N LEU A 13 18.00 -1.32 -26.44
CA LEU A 13 18.62 -2.64 -26.64
C LEU A 13 19.45 -3.10 -25.43
N GLY A 14 19.70 -2.21 -24.45
CA GLY A 14 20.64 -2.45 -23.36
C GLY A 14 22.11 -2.21 -23.77
N PRO A 15 23.03 -2.16 -22.79
CA PRO A 15 24.45 -1.81 -23.04
C PRO A 15 25.17 -2.80 -23.96
N ASP A 16 24.69 -4.02 -24.09
CA ASP A 16 25.31 -5.07 -24.94
C ASP A 16 24.64 -5.23 -26.30
N GLY A 17 23.65 -4.36 -26.64
CA GLY A 17 22.91 -4.46 -27.89
C GLY A 17 22.01 -5.71 -28.00
N SER A 18 21.86 -6.47 -26.94
CA SER A 18 20.96 -7.59 -26.82
C SER A 18 19.80 -7.22 -25.91
N TRP A 19 18.60 -7.46 -26.36
CA TRP A 19 17.43 -7.26 -25.51
C TRP A 19 17.44 -8.32 -24.40
N ASP A 20 17.98 -7.98 -23.23
CA ASP A 20 17.88 -8.81 -22.05
C ASP A 20 16.64 -8.41 -21.25
N SER A 21 15.70 -9.36 -21.14
CA SER A 21 14.44 -9.17 -20.42
C SER A 21 14.63 -8.93 -18.90
N ASN A 22 15.86 -9.00 -18.41
CA ASN A 22 16.20 -8.74 -17.01
C ASN A 22 16.51 -7.28 -16.69
N ASP A 23 16.66 -6.42 -17.70
CA ASP A 23 16.94 -5.00 -17.50
C ASP A 23 15.63 -4.17 -17.57
N GLU A 24 14.71 -4.45 -16.66
CA GLU A 24 13.36 -3.88 -16.64
C GLU A 24 13.29 -2.43 -16.14
N ASN A 25 14.42 -1.73 -16.00
CA ASN A 25 14.44 -0.41 -15.35
C ASN A 25 14.39 0.77 -16.33
N TYR A 26 13.59 0.68 -17.38
CA TYR A 26 13.40 1.76 -18.36
C TYR A 26 12.83 3.06 -17.78
N GLY A 27 12.21 3.01 -16.60
CA GLY A 27 11.66 4.19 -15.92
C GLY A 27 12.63 4.87 -14.95
N GLY A 28 13.78 4.26 -14.66
CA GLY A 28 14.72 4.72 -13.61
C GLY A 28 15.22 6.14 -13.82
N TYR A 29 15.36 6.61 -15.07
CA TYR A 29 15.79 7.98 -15.41
C TYR A 29 14.83 9.09 -14.90
N GLN A 30 13.61 8.73 -14.53
CA GLN A 30 12.63 9.69 -14.02
C GLN A 30 12.80 9.94 -12.52
N PHE A 31 13.56 9.09 -11.84
CA PHE A 31 13.73 9.12 -10.39
C PHE A 31 15.14 9.56 -10.01
N VAL A 32 15.24 10.21 -8.85
CA VAL A 32 16.49 10.68 -8.26
C VAL A 32 16.57 10.18 -6.84
N SER A 33 17.75 9.71 -6.41
CA SER A 33 17.94 9.22 -5.04
C SER A 33 17.82 10.35 -4.03
N ILE A 34 17.36 10.02 -2.81
CA ILE A 34 17.29 11.02 -1.75
C ILE A 34 18.67 11.50 -1.34
N SER A 35 19.69 10.65 -1.44
CA SER A 35 21.09 11.00 -1.18
C SER A 35 21.56 12.13 -2.10
N ASP A 36 21.24 12.06 -3.40
CA ASP A 36 21.57 13.13 -4.36
C ASP A 36 20.80 14.41 -4.06
N ILE A 37 19.52 14.28 -3.68
CA ILE A 37 18.70 15.44 -3.29
C ILE A 37 19.28 16.14 -2.06
N ILE A 38 19.72 15.39 -1.04
CA ILE A 38 20.36 15.94 0.16
C ILE A 38 21.67 16.65 -0.22
N ASN A 39 22.53 16.01 -1.02
CA ASN A 39 23.80 16.58 -1.44
C ASN A 39 23.58 17.87 -2.26
N ASN A 40 22.66 17.85 -3.21
CA ASN A 40 22.32 19.02 -4.02
C ASN A 40 21.71 20.13 -3.15
N PHE A 41 20.87 19.79 -2.18
CA PHE A 41 20.33 20.76 -1.23
C PHE A 41 21.45 21.46 -0.45
N MET A 42 22.40 20.70 0.09
CA MET A 42 23.55 21.26 0.80
C MET A 42 24.34 22.23 -0.09
N VAL A 43 24.58 21.88 -1.36
CA VAL A 43 25.28 22.75 -2.30
C VAL A 43 24.49 24.03 -2.63
N ILE A 44 23.17 23.94 -2.80
CA ILE A 44 22.35 25.07 -3.27
C ILE A 44 21.97 26.03 -2.11
N TYR A 45 21.54 25.49 -0.97
CA TYR A 45 20.89 26.28 0.10
C TYR A 45 21.76 26.56 1.31
N VAL A 46 22.87 25.82 1.50
CA VAL A 46 23.71 25.89 2.70
C VAL A 46 25.07 26.52 2.40
N GLY A 47 25.47 27.53 3.17
CA GLY A 47 26.78 28.21 3.06
C GLY A 47 26.74 29.65 3.52
N GLU A 48 27.91 30.28 3.56
CA GLU A 48 28.03 31.71 3.82
C GLU A 48 27.24 32.47 2.73
N GLU A 49 26.57 33.51 3.01
CA GLU A 49 25.72 34.30 2.08
C GLU A 49 24.50 33.56 1.49
N LYS A 50 24.23 32.32 1.91
CA LYS A 50 23.03 31.59 1.51
C LYS A 50 21.93 31.68 2.57
N ILE A 51 20.74 31.20 2.21
CA ILE A 51 19.55 31.22 3.07
C ILE A 51 19.80 30.52 4.39
N ILE A 52 20.56 29.43 4.39
CA ILE A 52 20.91 28.64 5.57
C ILE A 52 22.44 28.72 5.75
N PRO A 53 22.97 29.52 6.68
CA PRO A 53 24.42 29.64 6.85
C PRO A 53 25.09 28.33 7.25
N LYS A 54 24.45 27.51 8.11
CA LYS A 54 25.00 26.23 8.59
C LYS A 54 23.87 25.29 9.02
N VAL A 55 23.96 24.04 8.58
CA VAL A 55 23.10 22.94 9.00
C VAL A 55 23.90 21.63 8.88
N LYS A 56 23.61 20.64 9.71
CA LYS A 56 24.22 19.31 9.60
C LYS A 56 23.52 18.50 8.49
N ARG A 57 24.26 17.66 7.78
CA ARG A 57 23.69 16.74 6.77
C ARG A 57 22.63 15.83 7.36
N THR A 58 22.84 15.37 8.62
CA THR A 58 21.87 14.52 9.34
C THR A 58 20.52 15.20 9.54
N ASP A 59 20.51 16.51 9.83
CA ASP A 59 19.26 17.27 10.04
C ASP A 59 18.52 17.41 8.70
N VAL A 60 19.27 17.65 7.61
CA VAL A 60 18.71 17.71 6.24
C VAL A 60 18.15 16.34 5.84
N ALA A 61 18.88 15.27 6.12
CA ALA A 61 18.43 13.89 5.83
C ALA A 61 17.13 13.55 6.59
N PHE A 62 17.05 13.87 7.86
CA PHE A 62 15.84 13.69 8.66
C PHE A 62 14.62 14.42 8.07
N HIS A 63 14.79 15.68 7.70
CA HIS A 63 13.70 16.46 7.10
C HIS A 63 13.36 15.98 5.69
N ALA A 64 14.32 15.45 4.93
CA ALA A 64 14.10 14.89 3.61
C ALA A 64 13.28 13.58 3.68
N GLN A 65 13.62 12.68 4.61
CA GLN A 65 12.85 11.45 4.85
C GLN A 65 11.42 11.77 5.28
N ARG A 66 11.26 12.73 6.19
CA ARG A 66 9.95 13.17 6.63
C ARG A 66 9.13 13.81 5.50
N ALA A 67 9.78 14.53 4.56
CA ALA A 67 9.12 15.06 3.38
C ALA A 67 8.58 13.96 2.47
N ILE A 68 9.37 12.90 2.24
CA ILE A 68 8.92 11.73 1.47
C ILE A 68 7.71 11.09 2.14
N GLN A 69 7.79 10.81 3.44
CA GLN A 69 6.72 10.21 4.20
C GLN A 69 5.41 11.02 4.13
N GLU A 70 5.50 12.36 4.26
CA GLU A 70 4.33 13.24 4.13
C GLU A 70 3.80 13.27 2.69
N PHE A 71 4.68 13.26 1.69
CA PHE A 71 4.27 13.34 0.30
C PHE A 71 3.73 12.01 -0.23
N SER A 72 4.24 10.87 0.23
CA SER A 72 3.77 9.55 -0.19
C SER A 72 2.33 9.28 0.21
N PHE A 73 1.83 9.93 1.25
CA PHE A 73 0.48 9.74 1.72
C PHE A 73 -0.57 10.48 0.86
N ASP A 74 -0.38 11.78 0.58
CA ASP A 74 -1.44 12.60 -0.01
C ASP A 74 -1.08 13.29 -1.33
N THR A 75 0.21 13.45 -1.61
CA THR A 75 0.67 14.26 -2.75
C THR A 75 1.21 13.41 -3.89
N LEU A 76 2.00 12.40 -3.56
CA LEU A 76 2.73 11.54 -4.49
C LEU A 76 2.63 10.09 -4.00
N PRO A 77 1.44 9.48 -4.04
CA PRO A 77 1.29 8.11 -3.58
C PRO A 77 2.19 7.19 -4.38
N GLN A 78 3.07 6.49 -3.69
CA GLN A 78 3.90 5.45 -4.27
C GLN A 78 3.14 4.14 -4.21
N GLU A 79 2.60 3.72 -5.36
CA GLU A 79 1.97 2.42 -5.47
C GLU A 79 3.03 1.35 -5.75
N LYS A 80 3.02 0.31 -4.92
CA LYS A 80 3.80 -0.90 -5.13
C LYS A 80 2.87 -2.09 -5.34
N SER A 81 3.38 -3.08 -6.06
CA SER A 81 2.68 -4.34 -6.30
C SER A 81 3.57 -5.48 -5.90
N ILE A 82 3.07 -6.37 -5.07
CA ILE A 82 3.75 -7.59 -4.67
C ILE A 82 2.86 -8.80 -4.93
N GLU A 83 3.49 -9.91 -5.23
CA GLU A 83 2.84 -11.17 -5.55
C GLU A 83 3.27 -12.23 -4.54
N ILE A 84 2.33 -13.01 -4.06
CA ILE A 84 2.58 -14.10 -3.12
C ILE A 84 1.61 -15.25 -3.38
N GLU A 85 2.10 -16.48 -3.29
CA GLU A 85 1.24 -17.65 -3.20
C GLU A 85 0.61 -17.72 -1.81
N CYS A 86 -0.73 -17.82 -1.75
CA CYS A 86 -1.45 -17.89 -0.49
C CYS A 86 -1.13 -19.20 0.23
N PRO A 87 -0.45 -19.15 1.40
CA PRO A 87 -0.05 -20.35 2.12
C PRO A 87 -1.24 -21.11 2.67
N PRO A 88 -1.07 -22.38 3.08
CA PRO A 88 -2.13 -23.16 3.73
C PRO A 88 -2.69 -22.51 4.99
N GLY A 89 -1.90 -21.66 5.66
CA GLY A 89 -2.34 -20.87 6.82
C GLY A 89 -3.28 -19.70 6.50
N LEU A 90 -3.53 -19.45 5.20
CA LEU A 90 -4.44 -18.42 4.70
C LEU A 90 -4.13 -17.03 5.23
N TYR A 91 -2.86 -16.67 5.30
CA TYR A 91 -2.42 -15.34 5.70
C TYR A 91 -1.23 -14.85 4.88
N MET A 92 -1.10 -13.55 4.81
CA MET A 92 0.04 -12.83 4.24
C MET A 92 0.49 -11.77 5.23
N VAL A 93 1.79 -11.68 5.49
CA VAL A 93 2.36 -10.60 6.30
C VAL A 93 2.38 -9.32 5.47
N LEU A 94 1.97 -8.22 6.07
CA LEU A 94 2.02 -6.91 5.41
C LEU A 94 3.49 -6.50 5.19
N PRO A 95 3.81 -5.86 4.06
CA PRO A 95 5.13 -5.29 3.81
C PRO A 95 5.51 -4.27 4.89
N GLN A 96 6.81 -4.10 5.17
CA GLN A 96 7.29 -3.13 6.17
C GLN A 96 6.91 -1.68 5.85
N ASP A 97 6.83 -1.37 4.55
CA ASP A 97 6.50 -0.05 4.03
C ASP A 97 5.00 0.11 3.71
N TYR A 98 4.16 -0.78 4.23
CA TYR A 98 2.72 -0.76 3.98
C TYR A 98 2.03 0.36 4.74
N VAL A 99 1.29 1.19 4.00
CA VAL A 99 0.40 2.22 4.56
C VAL A 99 -1.06 1.82 4.41
N ASN A 100 -1.48 1.53 3.17
CA ASN A 100 -2.86 1.13 2.89
C ASN A 100 -2.92 0.30 1.60
N TYR A 101 -3.84 -0.65 1.52
CA TYR A 101 -4.07 -1.40 0.29
C TYR A 101 -4.86 -0.56 -0.72
N THR A 102 -4.53 -0.69 -1.98
CA THR A 102 -5.32 -0.12 -3.08
C THR A 102 -6.20 -1.19 -3.70
N LYS A 103 -5.64 -2.38 -3.91
CA LYS A 103 -6.33 -3.49 -4.57
C LYS A 103 -5.71 -4.81 -4.14
N LEU A 104 -6.55 -5.79 -3.94
CA LEU A 104 -6.15 -7.18 -3.78
C LEU A 104 -6.84 -8.02 -4.86
N SER A 105 -6.08 -8.81 -5.58
CA SER A 105 -6.58 -9.58 -6.74
C SER A 105 -5.80 -10.87 -6.93
N TRP A 106 -6.35 -11.76 -7.71
CA TRP A 106 -5.68 -12.95 -8.21
C TRP A 106 -6.01 -13.13 -9.69
N VAL A 107 -5.11 -13.76 -10.43
CA VAL A 107 -5.28 -13.97 -11.86
C VAL A 107 -5.71 -15.43 -12.08
N ASP A 108 -6.79 -15.60 -12.83
CA ASP A 108 -7.31 -16.90 -13.22
C ASP A 108 -6.41 -17.53 -14.30
N THR A 109 -6.49 -18.84 -14.49
CA THR A 109 -5.78 -19.57 -15.54
C THR A 109 -6.09 -19.08 -16.96
N SER A 110 -7.21 -18.38 -17.13
CA SER A 110 -7.60 -17.70 -18.38
C SER A 110 -7.00 -16.31 -18.55
N GLY A 111 -6.17 -15.83 -17.61
CA GLY A 111 -5.58 -14.49 -17.62
C GLY A 111 -6.51 -13.37 -17.14
N VAL A 112 -7.70 -13.70 -16.61
CA VAL A 112 -8.63 -12.72 -16.10
C VAL A 112 -8.30 -12.37 -14.65
N GLU A 113 -8.07 -11.10 -14.39
CA GLU A 113 -7.83 -10.60 -13.03
C GLU A 113 -9.15 -10.50 -12.25
N ARG A 114 -9.20 -11.13 -11.09
CA ARG A 114 -10.37 -11.17 -10.20
C ARG A 114 -10.06 -10.45 -8.90
N ILE A 115 -10.90 -9.49 -8.55
CA ILE A 115 -10.74 -8.68 -7.33
C ILE A 115 -11.24 -9.50 -6.14
N ILE A 116 -10.46 -9.48 -5.06
CA ILE A 116 -10.82 -10.01 -3.75
C ILE A 116 -11.32 -8.82 -2.91
N TYR A 117 -12.46 -8.96 -2.26
CA TYR A 117 -13.05 -7.86 -1.49
C TYR A 117 -12.80 -8.01 0.00
N ARG A 118 -12.66 -6.86 0.66
CA ARG A 118 -12.57 -6.80 2.11
C ARG A 118 -13.90 -7.19 2.74
N THR A 119 -13.85 -8.00 3.80
CA THR A 119 -15.00 -8.33 4.61
C THR A 119 -14.86 -7.74 6.00
N ASP A 120 -15.96 -7.26 6.55
CA ASP A 120 -16.09 -6.83 7.95
C ASP A 120 -16.92 -7.82 8.77
N LEU A 121 -17.34 -8.94 8.15
CA LEU A 121 -18.17 -9.96 8.80
C LEU A 121 -17.41 -10.88 9.74
N THR A 122 -16.09 -10.84 9.70
CA THR A 122 -15.24 -11.65 10.56
C THR A 122 -14.24 -10.79 11.30
N SER A 123 -13.79 -11.29 12.43
CA SER A 123 -12.77 -10.68 13.25
C SER A 123 -11.79 -11.75 13.72
N ASN A 124 -10.66 -11.32 14.24
CA ASN A 124 -9.72 -12.20 14.91
C ASN A 124 -9.74 -11.87 16.42
N PRO A 125 -10.74 -12.33 17.16
CA PRO A 125 -10.89 -12.03 18.58
C PRO A 125 -9.77 -12.66 19.38
N LEU A 126 -9.45 -12.07 20.55
CA LEU A 126 -8.66 -12.70 21.58
C LEU A 126 -9.56 -13.69 22.35
N PRO A 127 -9.33 -15.00 22.25
CA PRO A 127 -10.17 -15.97 22.92
C PRO A 127 -9.75 -16.06 24.40
N TYR A 128 -10.63 -15.72 25.31
CA TYR A 128 -10.38 -15.92 26.73
C TYR A 128 -10.59 -17.39 27.11
N ALA A 129 -9.64 -17.97 27.83
CA ALA A 129 -9.74 -19.32 28.34
C ALA A 129 -10.70 -19.36 29.53
N GLN A 130 -11.60 -20.34 29.53
CA GLN A 130 -12.57 -20.59 30.60
C GLN A 130 -12.50 -22.06 31.00
N ASP A 131 -12.73 -22.33 32.29
CA ASP A 131 -12.86 -23.67 32.82
C ASP A 131 -14.29 -24.26 32.54
N ASN A 132 -14.52 -25.48 33.02
CA ASN A 132 -15.83 -26.15 32.86
C ASN A 132 -16.98 -25.44 33.59
N ASN A 133 -16.69 -24.52 34.50
CA ASN A 133 -17.63 -23.70 35.24
C ASN A 133 -17.78 -22.30 34.66
N TYR A 134 -17.23 -22.04 33.46
CA TYR A 134 -17.21 -20.75 32.77
C TYR A 134 -16.45 -19.64 33.52
N GLN A 135 -15.52 -19.99 34.42
CA GLN A 135 -14.64 -19.03 35.08
C GLN A 135 -13.38 -18.80 34.25
N TYR A 136 -12.87 -17.57 34.27
CA TYR A 136 -11.64 -17.24 33.53
C TYR A 136 -10.44 -17.95 34.13
N ILE A 137 -9.59 -18.45 33.26
CA ILE A 137 -8.29 -19.03 33.61
C ILE A 137 -7.23 -17.93 33.51
N PHE A 138 -6.40 -17.82 34.53
CA PHE A 138 -5.31 -16.86 34.58
C PHE A 138 -3.97 -17.58 34.40
N ASP A 139 -3.01 -16.90 33.80
CA ASP A 139 -1.64 -17.35 33.68
C ASP A 139 -0.82 -17.08 34.97
N GLU A 140 0.50 -17.40 34.94
CA GLU A 140 1.37 -17.21 36.08
C GLU A 140 1.56 -15.74 36.48
N ASP A 141 1.35 -14.81 35.54
CA ASP A 141 1.47 -13.37 35.73
C ASP A 141 0.14 -12.73 36.21
N GLY A 142 -0.94 -13.51 36.33
CA GLY A 142 -2.25 -13.05 36.73
C GLY A 142 -3.09 -12.41 35.62
N GLU A 143 -2.62 -12.49 34.39
CA GLU A 143 -3.37 -12.06 33.20
C GLU A 143 -4.33 -13.17 32.75
N VAL A 144 -5.42 -12.78 32.08
CA VAL A 144 -6.37 -13.76 31.54
C VAL A 144 -5.69 -14.58 30.45
N ALA A 145 -5.64 -15.88 30.66
CA ALA A 145 -5.09 -16.80 29.66
C ALA A 145 -6.00 -16.86 28.42
N TYR A 146 -5.40 -16.94 27.25
CA TYR A 146 -6.14 -17.10 26.00
C TYR A 146 -5.48 -18.13 25.09
N PRO A 147 -6.24 -19.15 24.63
CA PRO A 147 -5.74 -20.15 23.72
C PRO A 147 -5.47 -19.57 22.33
N GLN A 148 -4.45 -20.09 21.66
CA GLN A 148 -4.14 -19.81 20.26
C GLN A 148 -4.31 -21.10 19.45
N PRO A 149 -4.91 -21.06 18.26
CA PRO A 149 -5.57 -19.94 17.58
C PRO A 149 -7.00 -19.68 18.07
N SER A 150 -7.55 -18.50 17.69
CA SER A 150 -8.98 -18.20 17.92
C SER A 150 -9.88 -19.21 17.21
N GLU A 151 -10.87 -19.77 17.92
CA GLU A 151 -11.85 -20.70 17.34
C GLU A 151 -12.73 -20.00 16.26
N THR A 152 -13.06 -18.73 16.46
CA THR A 152 -13.80 -17.94 15.47
C THR A 152 -13.00 -17.82 14.17
N LEU A 153 -11.72 -17.49 14.28
CA LEU A 153 -10.84 -17.42 13.12
C LEU A 153 -10.68 -18.78 12.46
N ARG A 154 -10.48 -19.85 13.26
CA ARG A 154 -10.33 -21.21 12.73
C ARG A 154 -11.57 -21.62 11.95
N ARG A 155 -12.76 -21.42 12.48
CA ARG A 155 -14.03 -21.72 11.79
C ARG A 155 -14.19 -20.91 10.51
N TRP A 156 -13.83 -19.65 10.53
CA TRP A 156 -13.89 -18.81 9.33
C TRP A 156 -12.94 -19.29 8.22
N GLN A 157 -11.76 -19.74 8.58
CA GLN A 157 -10.78 -20.29 7.65
C GLN A 157 -11.14 -21.72 7.19
N ASP A 158 -11.77 -22.51 8.03
CA ASP A 158 -12.19 -23.88 7.73
C ASP A 158 -13.54 -23.96 7.00
N ASN A 159 -14.31 -22.87 6.98
CA ASN A 159 -15.60 -22.80 6.34
C ASN A 159 -15.48 -22.69 4.82
N SER A 160 -14.88 -23.70 4.22
CA SER A 160 -14.90 -23.88 2.77
C SER A 160 -16.25 -24.47 2.38
N PRO A 161 -16.94 -23.92 1.38
CA PRO A 161 -18.07 -24.58 0.76
C PRO A 161 -17.67 -25.93 0.13
N TYR A 162 -16.38 -26.14 -0.06
CA TYR A 162 -15.80 -27.42 -0.44
C TYR A 162 -14.97 -27.94 0.74
N PRO A 163 -15.39 -28.95 1.47
CA PRO A 163 -14.59 -29.57 2.52
C PRO A 163 -13.38 -30.26 1.87
N LEU A 164 -12.28 -29.52 1.74
CA LEU A 164 -10.99 -30.06 1.32
C LEU A 164 -10.31 -30.88 2.41
N SER A 165 -10.86 -30.86 3.61
CA SER A 165 -10.41 -31.69 4.70
C SER A 165 -10.95 -33.08 4.52
N GLY A 166 -10.05 -34.05 4.41
CA GLY A 166 -10.26 -35.47 4.16
C GLY A 166 -11.12 -36.26 5.13
N ASN A 167 -12.11 -35.64 5.73
CA ASN A 167 -13.21 -36.35 6.36
C ASN A 167 -14.18 -36.81 5.28
N ALA A 168 -13.96 -38.02 4.82
CA ALA A 168 -14.79 -38.73 3.83
C ALA A 168 -16.31 -38.67 4.11
N ASN A 169 -16.71 -38.36 5.34
CA ASN A 169 -18.11 -38.20 5.73
C ASN A 169 -18.76 -36.89 5.21
N GLY A 170 -17.97 -35.86 4.91
CA GLY A 170 -18.46 -34.61 4.33
C GLY A 170 -18.86 -34.76 2.86
N TRP A 171 -18.08 -35.47 2.08
CA TRP A 171 -18.34 -35.72 0.66
C TRP A 171 -19.66 -36.49 0.42
N ASN A 172 -19.92 -37.50 1.23
CA ASN A 172 -21.12 -38.31 1.08
C ASN A 172 -22.41 -37.51 1.38
N ALA A 173 -22.35 -36.50 2.21
CA ALA A 173 -23.49 -35.62 2.47
C ALA A 173 -23.84 -34.71 1.28
N TRP A 174 -22.83 -34.30 0.51
CA TRP A 174 -22.97 -33.43 -0.66
C TRP A 174 -23.39 -34.23 -1.91
N GLU A 175 -22.81 -35.40 -2.11
CA GLU A 175 -23.08 -36.28 -3.23
C GLU A 175 -24.52 -36.78 -3.20
N ASN A 176 -25.10 -36.94 -2.01
CA ASN A 176 -26.46 -37.40 -1.82
C ASN A 176 -27.53 -36.27 -1.66
N ASN A 177 -27.12 -35.00 -1.66
CA ASN A 177 -28.05 -33.90 -1.51
C ASN A 177 -27.64 -32.69 -2.38
N PRO A 178 -28.02 -32.69 -3.67
CA PRO A 178 -27.70 -31.62 -4.62
C PRO A 178 -28.27 -30.26 -4.20
N ASP A 179 -29.32 -30.21 -3.37
CA ASP A 179 -29.91 -28.99 -2.88
C ASP A 179 -29.01 -28.29 -1.84
N LEU A 180 -28.24 -29.05 -1.06
CA LEU A 180 -27.22 -28.50 -0.18
C LEU A 180 -26.07 -27.88 -0.98
N LEU A 181 -25.66 -28.50 -2.08
CA LEU A 181 -24.64 -27.96 -2.97
C LEU A 181 -25.10 -26.64 -3.59
N ASN A 182 -26.34 -26.57 -4.03
CA ASN A 182 -26.94 -25.34 -4.55
C ASN A 182 -27.10 -24.26 -3.47
N LEU A 183 -27.48 -24.63 -2.25
CA LEU A 183 -27.63 -23.69 -1.14
C LEU A 183 -26.30 -23.03 -0.75
N TYR A 184 -25.23 -23.80 -0.68
CA TYR A 184 -23.92 -23.29 -0.30
C TYR A 184 -23.15 -22.68 -1.47
N ALA A 185 -23.23 -23.25 -2.66
CA ALA A 185 -22.52 -22.74 -3.84
C ALA A 185 -23.21 -21.54 -4.48
N TYR A 186 -24.55 -21.51 -4.47
CA TYR A 186 -25.33 -20.48 -5.18
C TYR A 186 -26.36 -19.77 -4.30
N GLY A 187 -27.05 -20.47 -3.42
CA GLY A 187 -28.17 -19.93 -2.64
C GLY A 187 -27.75 -18.99 -1.51
N GLY A 188 -26.64 -19.26 -0.87
CA GLY A 188 -26.12 -18.44 0.23
C GLY A 188 -25.66 -17.04 -0.15
N ARG A 189 -25.60 -16.74 -1.44
CA ARG A 189 -25.15 -15.44 -1.99
C ARG A 189 -26.29 -14.56 -2.44
N TYR A 190 -27.49 -15.08 -2.54
CA TYR A 190 -28.64 -14.31 -3.02
C TYR A 190 -29.09 -13.35 -1.91
N GLY A 191 -29.19 -12.07 -2.24
CA GLY A 191 -29.59 -11.03 -1.29
C GLY A 191 -28.47 -10.46 -0.41
N LEU A 192 -27.23 -10.93 -0.56
CA LEU A 192 -26.06 -10.35 0.09
C LEU A 192 -25.57 -9.12 -0.67
N ASN A 193 -24.80 -8.27 0.00
CA ASN A 193 -24.08 -7.19 -0.67
C ASN A 193 -23.24 -7.76 -1.80
N PRO A 194 -23.13 -7.06 -2.96
CA PRO A 194 -22.35 -7.53 -4.11
C PRO A 194 -20.89 -7.89 -3.76
N GLU A 195 -20.30 -7.20 -2.79
CA GLU A 195 -18.96 -7.45 -2.28
C GLU A 195 -18.81 -8.83 -1.63
N GLN A 196 -19.89 -9.35 -1.04
CA GLN A 196 -19.90 -10.62 -0.31
C GLN A 196 -20.53 -11.77 -1.12
N SER A 197 -21.27 -11.44 -2.18
CA SER A 197 -21.99 -12.42 -2.99
C SER A 197 -21.13 -13.12 -4.04
N GLN A 198 -19.89 -12.72 -4.19
CA GLN A 198 -19.00 -13.24 -5.23
C GLN A 198 -18.20 -14.48 -4.80
N ALA A 199 -17.76 -15.25 -5.79
CA ALA A 199 -16.99 -16.48 -5.61
C ALA A 199 -15.46 -16.25 -5.59
N ASN A 200 -14.99 -15.01 -5.58
CA ASN A 200 -13.58 -14.69 -5.78
C ASN A 200 -12.74 -14.74 -4.49
N GLY A 201 -13.37 -15.08 -3.37
CA GLY A 201 -12.76 -15.01 -2.06
C GLY A 201 -12.92 -13.64 -1.39
N VAL A 202 -12.68 -13.61 -0.09
CA VAL A 202 -12.71 -12.40 0.74
C VAL A 202 -11.48 -12.36 1.63
N PHE A 203 -11.14 -11.17 2.10
CA PHE A 203 -10.05 -10.98 3.06
C PHE A 203 -10.42 -9.98 4.15
N TYR A 204 -9.69 -10.03 5.25
CA TYR A 204 -9.67 -8.95 6.22
C TYR A 204 -8.26 -8.63 6.67
N ILE A 205 -8.06 -7.39 7.13
CA ILE A 205 -6.76 -6.90 7.57
C ILE A 205 -6.74 -6.87 9.10
N ASP A 206 -5.84 -7.67 9.67
CA ASP A 206 -5.52 -7.64 11.09
C ASP A 206 -4.39 -6.62 11.30
N GLN A 207 -4.76 -5.39 11.65
CA GLN A 207 -3.79 -4.30 11.83
C GLN A 207 -2.91 -4.52 13.06
N ILE A 208 -3.40 -5.23 14.08
CA ILE A 208 -2.64 -5.48 15.31
C ILE A 208 -1.51 -6.46 15.04
N LYS A 209 -1.79 -7.51 14.27
CA LYS A 209 -0.79 -8.53 13.90
C LYS A 209 -0.03 -8.20 12.62
N GLY A 210 -0.41 -7.14 11.89
CA GLY A 210 0.22 -6.78 10.63
C GLY A 210 0.05 -7.84 9.54
N MET A 211 -1.14 -8.43 9.43
CA MET A 211 -1.41 -9.53 8.51
C MET A 211 -2.70 -9.31 7.74
N ILE A 212 -2.72 -9.79 6.49
CA ILE A 212 -3.95 -10.00 5.73
C ILE A 212 -4.33 -11.47 5.88
N ARG A 213 -5.59 -11.75 6.19
CA ARG A 213 -6.13 -13.09 6.28
C ARG A 213 -7.15 -13.32 5.18
N PHE A 214 -7.07 -14.50 4.58
CA PHE A 214 -7.88 -14.89 3.42
C PHE A 214 -8.92 -15.92 3.81
N SER A 215 -10.02 -15.95 3.03
CA SER A 215 -10.97 -17.05 3.09
C SER A 215 -10.37 -18.34 2.55
N SER A 216 -10.97 -19.48 2.91
CA SER A 216 -10.53 -20.82 2.51
C SER A 216 -10.38 -21.01 0.99
N ASP A 217 -11.15 -20.27 0.20
CA ASP A 217 -11.12 -20.33 -1.27
C ASP A 217 -9.81 -19.85 -1.90
N MET A 218 -8.98 -19.19 -1.10
CA MET A 218 -7.73 -18.56 -1.58
C MET A 218 -6.50 -19.46 -1.45
N ARG A 219 -6.62 -20.63 -0.81
CA ARG A 219 -5.48 -21.55 -0.61
C ARG A 219 -4.80 -21.93 -1.92
N GLY A 220 -3.49 -21.75 -1.99
CA GLY A 220 -2.67 -22.08 -3.15
C GLY A 220 -2.90 -21.20 -4.39
N ARG A 221 -3.64 -20.10 -4.27
CA ARG A 221 -3.76 -19.11 -5.34
C ARG A 221 -2.67 -18.06 -5.21
N ILE A 222 -2.22 -17.58 -6.35
CA ILE A 222 -1.29 -16.46 -6.41
C ILE A 222 -2.09 -15.17 -6.26
N VAL A 223 -1.78 -14.41 -5.23
CA VAL A 223 -2.46 -13.16 -4.87
C VAL A 223 -1.54 -12.00 -5.12
N THR A 224 -2.05 -10.98 -5.78
CA THR A 224 -1.35 -9.72 -6.03
C THR A 224 -1.93 -8.64 -5.11
N LEU A 225 -1.07 -8.12 -4.24
CA LEU A 225 -1.38 -6.97 -3.40
C LEU A 225 -0.82 -5.71 -4.05
N LYS A 226 -1.70 -4.77 -4.40
CA LYS A 226 -1.33 -3.38 -4.72
C LYS A 226 -1.58 -2.52 -3.49
N TYR A 227 -0.60 -1.77 -3.08
CA TYR A 227 -0.65 -0.98 -1.86
C TYR A 227 0.11 0.34 -1.99
N ILE A 228 -0.24 1.28 -1.14
CA ILE A 228 0.49 2.55 -0.99
C ILE A 228 1.62 2.30 -0.01
N SER A 229 2.84 2.56 -0.45
CA SER A 229 4.07 2.53 0.36
C SER A 229 4.30 3.88 1.02
N ASP A 230 4.92 3.89 2.20
CA ASP A 230 5.38 5.12 2.85
C ASP A 230 6.63 5.72 2.20
N GLY A 231 7.23 4.99 1.24
CA GLY A 231 8.41 5.40 0.52
C GLY A 231 9.70 5.41 1.35
N LEU A 232 9.65 4.85 2.57
CA LEU A 232 10.84 4.77 3.42
C LEU A 232 11.69 3.55 3.08
N GLY A 233 13.02 3.74 3.19
CA GLY A 233 14.03 2.72 2.92
C GLY A 233 15.42 3.25 3.29
N SER A 234 16.46 2.66 2.74
CA SER A 234 17.81 3.24 2.83
C SER A 234 17.90 4.54 2.02
N GLU A 235 18.90 5.40 2.30
CA GLU A 235 19.07 6.67 1.55
C GLU A 235 19.29 6.45 0.04
N GLU A 236 19.77 5.29 -0.35
CA GLU A 236 20.01 4.92 -1.75
C GLU A 236 18.75 4.38 -2.43
N ASP A 237 17.94 3.60 -1.69
CA ASP A 237 16.72 2.99 -2.22
C ASP A 237 15.54 3.98 -2.30
N MET A 238 15.57 5.02 -1.46
CA MET A 238 14.54 6.05 -1.50
C MET A 238 14.72 6.92 -2.74
N THR A 239 13.82 6.78 -3.68
CA THR A 239 13.83 7.55 -4.93
C THR A 239 12.61 8.45 -5.02
N VAL A 240 12.79 9.60 -5.65
CA VAL A 240 11.75 10.62 -5.84
C VAL A 240 11.70 11.04 -7.28
N HIS A 241 10.50 11.19 -7.81
CA HIS A 241 10.32 11.67 -9.18
C HIS A 241 10.91 13.08 -9.35
N LYS A 242 11.66 13.30 -10.43
CA LYS A 242 12.39 14.55 -10.69
C LYS A 242 11.54 15.84 -10.61
N PHE A 243 10.26 15.78 -10.89
CA PHE A 243 9.35 16.94 -10.77
C PHE A 243 8.93 17.26 -9.33
N ALA A 244 9.20 16.37 -8.37
CA ALA A 244 8.93 16.60 -6.96
C ALA A 244 10.13 17.17 -6.18
N ILE A 245 11.32 17.18 -6.77
CA ILE A 245 12.57 17.62 -6.11
C ILE A 245 12.44 19.04 -5.53
N ASP A 246 11.88 19.97 -6.31
CA ASP A 246 11.69 21.36 -5.83
C ASP A 246 10.76 21.43 -4.61
N ALA A 247 9.71 20.62 -4.58
CA ALA A 247 8.82 20.54 -3.43
C ALA A 247 9.55 20.05 -2.17
N ILE A 248 10.45 19.06 -2.31
CA ILE A 248 11.28 18.57 -1.20
C ILE A 248 12.25 19.65 -0.76
N TYR A 249 12.92 20.36 -1.64
CA TYR A 249 13.82 21.45 -1.28
C TYR A 249 13.09 22.55 -0.47
N LYS A 250 11.91 22.95 -0.91
CA LYS A 250 11.10 23.93 -0.17
C LYS A 250 10.62 23.43 1.16
N TYR A 251 10.28 22.13 1.25
CA TYR A 251 9.91 21.49 2.51
C TYR A 251 11.07 21.51 3.50
N ILE A 252 12.25 21.05 3.11
CA ILE A 252 13.45 21.03 3.95
C ILE A 252 13.81 22.47 4.39
N THR A 253 13.80 23.43 3.45
CA THR A 253 14.09 24.84 3.76
C THR A 253 13.14 25.38 4.84
N HIS A 254 11.82 25.16 4.69
CA HIS A 254 10.84 25.59 5.69
C HIS A 254 11.07 24.88 7.02
N ALA A 255 11.28 23.56 7.02
CA ALA A 255 11.47 22.77 8.24
C ALA A 255 12.71 23.20 9.02
N VAL A 256 13.84 23.39 8.35
CA VAL A 256 15.10 23.86 8.97
C VAL A 256 14.96 25.26 9.54
N LEU A 257 14.33 26.19 8.80
CA LEU A 257 14.16 27.56 9.24
C LEU A 257 13.17 27.70 10.39
N SER A 258 12.13 26.86 10.44
CA SER A 258 11.12 26.90 11.51
C SER A 258 11.64 26.44 12.87
N VAL A 259 12.66 25.58 12.88
CA VAL A 259 13.28 25.06 14.13
C VAL A 259 14.45 25.94 14.59
N ARG A 260 15.00 26.75 13.69
CA ARG A 260 16.18 27.54 13.97
C ARG A 260 15.85 28.78 14.86
N ALA A 261 16.61 28.94 15.93
CA ALA A 261 16.51 30.11 16.77
C ALA A 261 16.87 31.41 15.98
N ASN A 262 16.22 32.50 16.32
CA ASN A 262 16.42 33.83 15.75
C ASN A 262 16.07 33.95 14.24
N THR A 263 15.25 33.03 13.70
CA THR A 263 14.73 33.20 12.33
C THR A 263 13.55 34.19 12.39
N GLN A 264 13.56 35.14 11.49
CA GLN A 264 12.49 36.14 11.42
C GLN A 264 11.18 35.50 10.92
N GLU A 265 10.08 35.77 11.57
CA GLU A 265 8.79 35.16 11.32
C GLU A 265 8.31 35.36 9.86
N TYR A 266 8.54 36.54 9.29
CA TYR A 266 8.16 36.80 7.89
C TYR A 266 8.86 35.85 6.90
N ALA A 267 10.12 35.44 7.17
CA ALA A 267 10.86 34.51 6.36
C ALA A 267 10.23 33.10 6.44
N ILE A 268 9.87 32.66 7.65
CA ILE A 268 9.19 31.37 7.86
C ILE A 268 7.86 31.34 7.09
N GLN A 269 7.07 32.40 7.20
CA GLN A 269 5.78 32.50 6.50
C GLN A 269 5.94 32.51 4.96
N ARG A 270 6.97 33.17 4.47
CA ARG A 270 7.30 33.15 3.04
C ARG A 270 7.64 31.74 2.57
N PHE A 271 8.55 31.04 3.25
CA PHE A 271 8.94 29.66 2.87
C PHE A 271 7.80 28.65 3.04
N LYS A 272 6.92 28.85 4.01
CA LYS A 272 5.68 28.06 4.14
C LYS A 272 4.79 28.20 2.91
N LYS A 273 4.59 29.41 2.40
CA LYS A 273 3.81 29.65 1.17
C LYS A 273 4.49 29.03 -0.06
N GLU A 274 5.81 29.19 -0.15
CA GLU A 274 6.59 28.58 -1.26
C GLU A 274 6.51 27.04 -1.22
N MET A 275 6.61 26.42 -0.03
CA MET A 275 6.47 24.97 0.15
C MET A 275 5.08 24.49 -0.30
N VAL A 276 4.00 25.14 0.14
CA VAL A 276 2.64 24.78 -0.27
C VAL A 276 2.44 24.91 -1.78
N ALA A 277 2.96 25.99 -2.39
CA ALA A 277 2.90 26.20 -3.83
C ALA A 277 3.68 25.14 -4.61
N ALA A 278 4.90 24.82 -4.19
CA ALA A 278 5.73 23.81 -4.81
C ALA A 278 5.11 22.41 -4.73
N ARG A 279 4.55 22.05 -3.56
CA ARG A 279 3.81 20.80 -3.36
C ARG A 279 2.60 20.69 -4.30
N ARG A 280 1.82 21.76 -4.41
CA ARG A 280 0.68 21.81 -5.35
C ARG A 280 1.13 21.65 -6.80
N ASN A 281 2.20 22.34 -7.20
CA ASN A 281 2.74 22.24 -8.54
C ASN A 281 3.26 20.83 -8.86
N ALA A 282 3.96 20.19 -7.92
CA ALA A 282 4.40 18.80 -8.07
C ALA A 282 3.20 17.87 -8.26
N LYS A 283 2.16 18.01 -7.44
CA LYS A 283 0.92 17.22 -7.56
C LYS A 283 0.26 17.40 -8.94
N ILE A 284 0.14 18.63 -9.43
CA ILE A 284 -0.46 18.90 -10.74
C ILE A 284 0.38 18.31 -11.87
N ARG A 285 1.72 18.45 -11.82
CA ARG A 285 2.61 17.92 -12.86
C ARG A 285 2.63 16.40 -12.94
N LEU A 286 2.43 15.73 -11.81
CA LEU A 286 2.45 14.27 -11.71
C LEU A 286 1.04 13.66 -11.78
N SER A 287 -0.01 14.47 -11.65
CA SER A 287 -1.37 13.97 -11.86
C SER A 287 -1.61 13.78 -13.36
N GLU A 288 -2.04 12.59 -13.74
CA GLU A 288 -2.52 12.30 -15.11
C GLU A 288 -3.89 12.93 -15.34
N LEU A 289 -3.97 14.26 -15.32
CA LEU A 289 -5.20 14.98 -15.65
C LEU A 289 -5.44 14.91 -17.16
N LYS A 290 -6.19 13.91 -17.58
CA LYS A 290 -6.69 13.83 -18.95
C LYS A 290 -7.81 14.87 -19.13
N SER A 291 -7.66 15.77 -20.10
CA SER A 291 -8.66 16.79 -20.45
C SER A 291 -10.06 16.19 -20.69
N ASP A 292 -10.11 14.98 -21.21
CA ASP A 292 -11.34 14.24 -21.48
C ASP A 292 -12.09 13.86 -20.19
N LEU A 293 -11.37 13.46 -19.12
CA LEU A 293 -11.97 13.18 -17.81
C LEU A 293 -12.55 14.43 -17.18
N ILE A 294 -11.85 15.57 -17.29
CA ILE A 294 -12.36 16.85 -16.80
C ILE A 294 -13.63 17.24 -17.56
N ALA A 295 -13.59 17.13 -18.88
CA ALA A 295 -14.77 17.41 -19.72
C ALA A 295 -15.95 16.47 -19.39
N GLN A 296 -15.67 15.19 -19.07
CA GLN A 296 -16.69 14.22 -18.68
C GLN A 296 -17.32 14.56 -17.33
N VAL A 297 -16.49 14.95 -16.33
CA VAL A 297 -16.98 15.39 -15.01
C VAL A 297 -17.84 16.64 -15.15
N MET A 298 -17.41 17.63 -15.95
CA MET A 298 -18.17 18.85 -16.19
C MET A 298 -19.50 18.57 -16.94
N ARG A 299 -19.51 17.66 -17.91
CA ARG A 299 -20.73 17.22 -18.60
C ARG A 299 -21.69 16.49 -17.66
N ASN A 300 -21.19 15.68 -16.76
CA ASN A 300 -22.02 14.98 -15.79
C ASN A 300 -22.65 15.95 -14.78
N GLN A 301 -21.91 16.94 -14.30
CA GLN A 301 -22.46 17.99 -13.42
C GLN A 301 -23.54 18.84 -14.14
N SER A 302 -23.38 19.13 -15.43
CA SER A 302 -24.37 19.89 -16.19
C SER A 302 -25.69 19.13 -16.39
N LYS A 303 -25.70 17.81 -16.29
CA LYS A 303 -26.93 16.99 -16.38
C LYS A 303 -27.75 16.98 -15.09
N TRP A 304 -27.17 17.37 -13.96
CA TRP A 304 -27.86 17.45 -12.67
C TRP A 304 -28.80 18.68 -12.55
N ILE A 305 -28.70 19.63 -13.45
CA ILE A 305 -29.50 20.86 -13.46
C ILE A 305 -30.83 20.67 -14.20
N LYS A 306 -31.08 19.52 -14.80
CA LYS A 306 -32.31 19.17 -15.45
C LYS A 306 -33.01 18.04 -14.68
N SER A 307 -33.67 18.40 -13.60
CA SER A 307 -34.77 17.62 -13.03
C SER A 307 -36.09 18.27 -13.39
#